data_1bcfce3bc26e8770e0e2def1a94f49af
#
_entry.id   1bcfce3bc26e8770e0e2def1a94f49af
#
_cell.length_a   1.000
_cell.length_b   1.000
_cell.length_c   1.000
_cell.angle_alpha   90.00
_cell.angle_beta   90.00
_cell.angle_gamma   90.00
#
_symmetry.space_group_name_H-M   'P 1'
#
loop_
_entity.id
_entity.type
_entity.pdbx_description
1 polymer ?
#
loop_
_entity_poly.entity_id
_entity_poly.type
_entity_poly.pdbx_seq_one_letter_code
_entity_poly.pdbx_strand_id
1 'polypeptide(L)'
;SALHLMGLVSDGGVHSHIEHIFGLLEFAKRQGLKKVYVHCFLDGRDTPPASGKEYVEQLEAKMKEIGVGEVASVSGRYYAMDRDNRWDRVELAYKALTKGEGVEGTDAAEAVQASYDAEKTDEFVLPTVLKKDGKPVATIQDKDSVIFFNFRPDRAREITRCFCEDEFTGFEREKRLDLTYVCFTEYDETIPNKSVAFKKEEITNTFGEYLAAHNMTQARIAETEKYAHVTFFFNGGVEEPNKGEDR
;
A
#
# COMPACT_ATOMS: atom_id res chain seq x y z
N SER A 1 8.24 4.46 20.56
CA SER A 1 7.78 3.95 19.25
C SER A 1 6.69 4.84 18.69
N ALA A 2 6.58 4.89 17.39
CA ALA A 2 5.58 5.61 16.64
C ALA A 2 4.74 4.65 15.79
N LEU A 3 3.57 5.10 15.35
CA LEU A 3 2.78 4.45 14.31
C LEU A 3 2.99 5.18 12.99
N HIS A 4 3.38 4.44 11.97
CA HIS A 4 3.49 4.91 10.60
C HIS A 4 2.39 4.28 9.76
N LEU A 5 1.61 5.10 9.07
CA LEU A 5 0.61 4.69 8.11
C LEU A 5 1.14 5.00 6.72
N MET A 6 1.22 4.03 5.85
CA MET A 6 1.67 4.26 4.47
C MET A 6 0.74 3.59 3.46
N GLY A 7 0.61 4.19 2.31
CA GLY A 7 -0.23 3.68 1.23
C GLY A 7 -0.68 4.76 0.26
N LEU A 8 -1.44 4.33 -0.75
CA LEU A 8 -1.94 5.20 -1.80
C LEU A 8 -3.09 6.07 -1.27
N VAL A 9 -2.91 7.38 -1.36
CA VAL A 9 -3.88 8.37 -0.85
C VAL A 9 -4.71 8.90 -2.01
N SER A 10 -5.80 8.22 -2.28
CA SER A 10 -6.81 8.63 -3.28
C SER A 10 -8.14 7.91 -3.01
N ASP A 11 -9.19 8.30 -3.71
CA ASP A 11 -10.49 7.64 -3.70
C ASP A 11 -10.67 6.65 -4.88
N GLY A 12 -9.61 6.35 -5.62
CA GLY A 12 -9.65 5.49 -6.80
C GLY A 12 -10.19 4.08 -6.55
N GLY A 13 -10.01 3.54 -5.33
CA GLY A 13 -10.61 2.28 -4.92
C GLY A 13 -10.02 1.04 -5.59
N VAL A 14 -8.87 1.16 -6.28
CA VAL A 14 -8.20 0.05 -6.97
C VAL A 14 -7.15 -0.60 -6.07
N HIS A 15 -6.30 0.19 -5.42
CA HIS A 15 -5.26 -0.28 -4.50
C HIS A 15 -5.55 0.03 -3.05
N SER A 16 -6.28 1.10 -2.80
CA SER A 16 -6.61 1.65 -1.48
C SER A 16 -7.84 2.53 -1.59
N HIS A 17 -8.30 3.04 -0.47
CA HIS A 17 -9.30 4.11 -0.44
C HIS A 17 -8.99 5.08 0.70
N ILE A 18 -9.12 6.38 0.46
CA ILE A 18 -8.79 7.44 1.43
C ILE A 18 -9.60 7.32 2.73
N GLU A 19 -10.83 6.81 2.67
CA GLU A 19 -11.66 6.57 3.84
C GLU A 19 -11.02 5.56 4.83
N HIS A 20 -10.22 4.63 4.32
CA HIS A 20 -9.54 3.66 5.18
C HIS A 20 -8.47 4.31 6.05
N ILE A 21 -7.70 5.27 5.52
CA ILE A 21 -6.74 6.00 6.34
C ILE A 21 -7.44 6.92 7.34
N PHE A 22 -8.58 7.51 6.98
CA PHE A 22 -9.39 8.27 7.93
C PHE A 22 -9.82 7.39 9.11
N GLY A 23 -10.31 6.17 8.82
CA GLY A 23 -10.65 5.19 9.85
C GLY A 23 -9.47 4.78 10.73
N LEU A 24 -8.27 4.61 10.14
CA LEU A 24 -7.04 4.31 10.88
C LEU A 24 -6.61 5.46 11.80
N LEU A 25 -6.75 6.71 11.37
CA LEU A 25 -6.47 7.89 12.20
C LEU A 25 -7.43 7.97 13.39
N GLU A 26 -8.74 7.74 13.17
CA GLU A 26 -9.72 7.67 14.25
C GLU A 26 -9.42 6.53 15.23
N PHE A 27 -9.04 5.36 14.70
CA PHE A 27 -8.64 4.23 15.52
C PHE A 27 -7.41 4.56 16.37
N ALA A 28 -6.37 5.16 15.77
CA ALA A 28 -5.18 5.61 16.49
C ALA A 28 -5.52 6.61 17.61
N LYS A 29 -6.43 7.54 17.33
CA LYS A 29 -6.93 8.49 18.35
C LYS A 29 -7.62 7.79 19.50
N ARG A 30 -8.51 6.83 19.20
CA ARG A 30 -9.22 6.04 20.23
C ARG A 30 -8.27 5.21 21.10
N GLN A 31 -7.15 4.74 20.52
CA GLN A 31 -6.10 4.03 21.25
C GLN A 31 -5.16 4.98 22.03
N GLY A 32 -5.38 6.28 21.98
CA GLY A 32 -4.58 7.27 22.69
C GLY A 32 -3.17 7.48 22.10
N LEU A 33 -2.93 7.07 20.85
CA LEU A 33 -1.64 7.25 20.19
C LEU A 33 -1.42 8.73 19.87
N LYS A 34 -0.21 9.21 20.12
CA LYS A 34 0.18 10.61 19.89
C LYS A 34 1.17 10.77 18.75
N LYS A 35 2.03 9.76 18.54
CA LYS A 35 3.04 9.75 17.48
C LYS A 35 2.51 8.93 16.32
N VAL A 36 1.75 9.58 15.43
CA VAL A 36 1.15 8.95 14.25
C VAL A 36 1.57 9.75 13.03
N TYR A 37 2.25 9.09 12.10
CA TYR A 37 2.80 9.71 10.91
C TYR A 37 2.27 9.03 9.66
N VAL A 38 2.02 9.82 8.62
CA VAL A 38 1.53 9.32 7.35
C VAL A 38 2.56 9.55 6.26
N HIS A 39 2.81 8.50 5.50
CA HIS A 39 3.60 8.52 4.28
C HIS A 39 2.65 8.34 3.10
N CYS A 40 2.39 9.44 2.39
CA CYS A 40 1.42 9.48 1.30
C CYS A 40 2.06 8.96 0.01
N PHE A 41 1.49 7.92 -0.59
CA PHE A 41 1.78 7.55 -1.97
C PHE A 41 0.72 8.19 -2.86
N LEU A 42 1.14 8.84 -3.96
CA LEU A 42 0.27 9.58 -4.86
C LEU A 42 -0.06 8.76 -6.09
N ASP A 43 -1.31 8.87 -6.54
CA ASP A 43 -1.91 8.01 -7.56
C ASP A 43 -1.61 8.47 -9.00
N GLY A 44 -2.48 9.23 -9.60
CA GLY A 44 -2.34 9.73 -10.97
C GLY A 44 -2.59 8.70 -12.07
N ARG A 45 -2.99 7.46 -11.73
CA ARG A 45 -3.37 6.40 -12.69
C ARG A 45 -4.82 5.97 -12.54
N ASP A 46 -5.27 5.76 -11.31
CA ASP A 46 -6.65 5.37 -10.99
C ASP A 46 -7.50 6.60 -10.71
N THR A 47 -6.86 7.76 -10.60
CA THR A 47 -7.43 9.10 -10.46
C THR A 47 -6.74 10.06 -11.43
N PRO A 48 -7.29 11.28 -11.66
CA PRO A 48 -6.66 12.26 -12.54
C PRO A 48 -5.21 12.57 -12.16
N PRO A 49 -4.32 12.83 -13.15
CA PRO A 49 -2.87 12.90 -12.92
C PRO A 49 -2.39 14.01 -11.97
N ALA A 50 -3.20 15.02 -11.71
CA ALA A 50 -2.87 16.16 -10.84
C ALA A 50 -3.93 16.39 -9.75
N SER A 51 -4.47 15.30 -9.19
CA SER A 51 -5.46 15.34 -8.11
C SER A 51 -4.87 15.07 -6.71
N GLY A 52 -3.62 14.61 -6.64
CA GLY A 52 -2.98 14.20 -5.39
C GLY A 52 -2.86 15.31 -4.36
N LYS A 53 -2.65 16.56 -4.79
CA LYS A 53 -2.63 17.72 -3.89
C LYS A 53 -3.93 17.85 -3.12
N GLU A 54 -5.06 17.73 -3.78
CA GLU A 54 -6.38 17.82 -3.16
C GLU A 54 -6.60 16.69 -2.14
N TYR A 55 -6.18 15.46 -2.44
CA TYR A 55 -6.25 14.35 -1.49
C TYR A 55 -5.36 14.56 -0.27
N VAL A 56 -4.17 15.13 -0.45
CA VAL A 56 -3.29 15.48 0.67
C VAL A 56 -3.94 16.56 1.55
N GLU A 57 -4.53 17.60 0.96
CA GLU A 57 -5.26 18.64 1.69
C GLU A 57 -6.46 18.07 2.46
N GLN A 58 -7.22 17.15 1.86
CA GLN A 58 -8.32 16.45 2.53
C GLN A 58 -7.82 15.63 3.73
N LEU A 59 -6.70 14.92 3.57
CA LEU A 59 -6.08 14.14 4.63
C LEU A 59 -5.63 15.04 5.79
N GLU A 60 -4.93 16.14 5.51
CA GLU A 60 -4.47 17.09 6.53
C GLU A 60 -5.64 17.74 7.27
N ALA A 61 -6.71 18.11 6.56
CA ALA A 61 -7.93 18.61 7.17
C ALA A 61 -8.57 17.57 8.11
N LYS A 62 -8.59 16.30 7.70
CA LYS A 62 -9.11 15.20 8.53
C LYS A 62 -8.25 14.92 9.75
N MET A 63 -6.94 14.97 9.62
CA MET A 63 -6.01 14.86 10.74
C MET A 63 -6.25 15.98 11.78
N LYS A 64 -6.46 17.20 11.31
CA LYS A 64 -6.77 18.34 12.17
C LYS A 64 -8.10 18.18 12.88
N GLU A 65 -9.12 17.70 12.19
CA GLU A 65 -10.45 17.40 12.75
C GLU A 65 -10.36 16.35 13.86
N ILE A 66 -9.67 15.23 13.60
CA ILE A 66 -9.51 14.13 14.55
C ILE A 66 -8.55 14.52 15.69
N GLY A 67 -7.57 15.37 15.41
CA GLY A 67 -6.54 15.82 16.36
C GLY A 67 -5.43 14.81 16.58
N VAL A 68 -5.09 14.02 15.54
CA VAL A 68 -3.93 13.10 15.51
C VAL A 68 -3.45 12.93 14.08
N GLY A 69 -2.15 12.71 13.94
CA GLY A 69 -1.49 12.45 12.67
C GLY A 69 -0.78 13.67 12.08
N GLU A 70 0.31 13.40 11.38
CA GLU A 70 1.11 14.38 10.65
C GLU A 70 1.68 13.71 9.40
N VAL A 71 1.66 14.40 8.25
CA VAL A 71 2.30 13.88 7.04
C VAL A 71 3.80 13.99 7.19
N ALA A 72 4.51 12.88 6.98
CA ALA A 72 5.97 12.82 7.09
C ALA A 72 6.67 12.76 5.73
N SER A 73 6.02 12.20 4.72
CA SER A 73 6.56 12.16 3.36
C SER A 73 5.46 12.02 2.32
N VAL A 74 5.77 12.43 1.09
CA VAL A 74 4.96 12.19 -0.10
C VAL A 74 5.82 11.56 -1.19
N SER A 75 5.28 10.61 -1.95
CA SER A 75 6.00 9.94 -3.03
C SER A 75 5.02 9.45 -4.09
N GLY A 76 5.33 9.67 -5.36
CA GLY A 76 4.56 9.08 -6.44
C GLY A 76 4.61 7.55 -6.41
N ARG A 77 3.52 6.92 -6.84
CA ARG A 77 3.41 5.44 -6.91
C ARG A 77 4.44 4.80 -7.82
N TYR A 78 5.00 5.54 -8.78
CA TYR A 78 6.07 5.08 -9.64
C TYR A 78 7.29 4.59 -8.86
N TYR A 79 7.56 5.21 -7.69
CA TYR A 79 8.65 4.84 -6.79
C TYR A 79 8.20 3.89 -5.68
N ALA A 80 7.13 4.22 -4.99
CA ALA A 80 6.71 3.51 -3.79
C ALA A 80 5.86 2.25 -4.07
N MET A 81 5.35 2.10 -5.29
CA MET A 81 4.45 1.02 -5.67
C MET A 81 4.90 0.35 -6.98
N ASP A 82 6.20 0.17 -7.16
CA ASP A 82 6.74 -0.62 -8.26
C ASP A 82 6.31 -2.10 -8.16
N ARG A 83 6.22 -2.78 -9.30
CA ARG A 83 5.95 -4.22 -9.40
C ARG A 83 6.78 -4.93 -10.46
N ASP A 84 7.76 -4.21 -11.02
CA ASP A 84 8.56 -4.67 -12.16
C ASP A 84 10.03 -4.92 -11.77
N ASN A 85 10.29 -5.10 -10.44
CA ASN A 85 11.61 -5.29 -9.84
C ASN A 85 12.60 -4.16 -10.16
N ARG A 86 12.07 -2.94 -10.30
CA ARG A 86 12.87 -1.73 -10.48
C ARG A 86 13.32 -1.23 -9.11
N TRP A 87 14.27 -1.96 -8.53
CA TRP A 87 14.78 -1.70 -7.19
C TRP A 87 15.43 -0.32 -7.06
N ASP A 88 15.95 0.24 -8.15
CA ASP A 88 16.42 1.62 -8.25
C ASP A 88 15.33 2.66 -7.88
N ARG A 89 14.07 2.39 -8.22
CA ARG A 89 12.93 3.23 -7.84
C ARG A 89 12.50 3.01 -6.39
N VAL A 90 12.37 1.75 -6.01
CA VAL A 90 11.91 1.35 -4.67
C VAL A 90 12.89 1.84 -3.59
N GLU A 91 14.20 1.79 -3.88
CA GLU A 91 15.24 2.28 -2.98
C GLU A 91 15.06 3.76 -2.62
N LEU A 92 14.70 4.61 -3.58
CA LEU A 92 14.45 6.03 -3.34
C LEU A 92 13.30 6.24 -2.36
N ALA A 93 12.19 5.51 -2.55
CA ALA A 93 11.07 5.56 -1.61
C ALA A 93 11.45 5.01 -0.24
N TYR A 94 12.15 3.87 -0.18
CA TYR A 94 12.61 3.27 1.07
C TYR A 94 13.54 4.20 1.87
N LYS A 95 14.49 4.87 1.21
CA LYS A 95 15.39 5.83 1.86
C LYS A 95 14.64 7.05 2.41
N ALA A 96 13.65 7.55 1.69
CA ALA A 96 12.80 8.63 2.18
C ALA A 96 12.04 8.21 3.46
N LEU A 97 11.51 6.98 3.49
CA LEU A 97 10.77 6.44 4.62
C LEU A 97 11.65 6.16 5.85
N THR A 98 12.89 5.71 5.67
CA THR A 98 13.72 5.19 6.76
C THR A 98 14.90 6.10 7.14
N LYS A 99 15.46 6.84 6.19
CA LYS A 99 16.63 7.70 6.39
C LYS A 99 16.32 9.18 6.29
N GLY A 100 15.12 9.55 5.82
CA GLY A 100 14.79 10.95 5.55
C GLY A 100 15.60 11.54 4.40
N GLU A 101 16.00 10.70 3.45
CA GLU A 101 16.71 11.08 2.25
C GLU A 101 15.76 11.23 1.07
N GLY A 102 15.77 12.37 0.40
CA GLY A 102 14.89 12.64 -0.74
C GLY A 102 14.83 14.14 -1.03
N VAL A 103 13.87 14.54 -1.85
CA VAL A 103 13.53 15.95 -2.01
C VAL A 103 13.04 16.49 -0.66
N GLU A 104 13.35 17.73 -0.34
CA GLU A 104 12.94 18.33 0.93
C GLU A 104 11.73 19.23 0.74
N GLY A 105 10.79 19.18 1.65
CA GLY A 105 9.63 20.04 1.74
C GLY A 105 9.30 20.38 3.19
N THR A 106 8.50 21.41 3.40
CA THR A 106 8.03 21.81 4.74
C THR A 106 6.51 21.66 4.90
N ASP A 107 5.80 21.59 3.79
CA ASP A 107 4.36 21.42 3.70
C ASP A 107 4.04 20.39 2.61
N ALA A 108 3.13 19.48 2.87
CA ALA A 108 2.86 18.37 1.95
C ALA A 108 2.17 18.83 0.67
N ALA A 109 1.16 19.68 0.77
CA ALA A 109 0.43 20.18 -0.39
C ALA A 109 1.30 21.10 -1.25
N GLU A 110 2.15 21.94 -0.64
CA GLU A 110 3.11 22.78 -1.34
C GLU A 110 4.20 21.96 -2.04
N ALA A 111 4.66 20.87 -1.40
CA ALA A 111 5.63 19.96 -2.02
C ALA A 111 5.05 19.27 -3.27
N VAL A 112 3.79 18.86 -3.24
CA VAL A 112 3.11 18.32 -4.42
C VAL A 112 2.93 19.38 -5.50
N GLN A 113 2.56 20.62 -5.14
CA GLN A 113 2.46 21.72 -6.08
C GLN A 113 3.80 22.03 -6.76
N ALA A 114 4.88 22.07 -5.99
CA ALA A 114 6.23 22.29 -6.53
C ALA A 114 6.64 21.19 -7.53
N SER A 115 6.20 19.94 -7.31
CA SER A 115 6.40 18.86 -8.26
C SER A 115 5.61 19.08 -9.56
N TYR A 116 4.36 19.55 -9.46
CA TYR A 116 3.56 19.90 -10.64
C TYR A 116 4.18 21.04 -11.44
N ASP A 117 4.70 22.07 -10.77
CA ASP A 117 5.40 23.20 -11.39
C ASP A 117 6.67 22.75 -12.12
N ALA A 118 7.27 21.64 -11.69
CA ALA A 118 8.38 20.96 -12.35
C ALA A 118 7.93 19.87 -13.36
N GLU A 119 6.67 19.92 -13.81
CA GLU A 119 6.06 19.00 -14.79
C GLU A 119 6.03 17.53 -14.36
N LYS A 120 6.10 17.26 -13.05
CA LYS A 120 5.98 15.90 -12.48
C LYS A 120 4.67 15.78 -11.72
N THR A 121 3.70 15.13 -12.35
CA THR A 121 2.38 14.88 -11.78
C THR A 121 2.41 13.74 -10.77
N ASP A 122 1.29 13.42 -10.14
CA ASP A 122 1.14 12.54 -8.99
C ASP A 122 1.97 11.27 -9.05
N GLU A 123 1.85 10.51 -10.13
CA GLU A 123 2.54 9.22 -10.29
C GLU A 123 4.06 9.36 -10.15
N PHE A 124 4.61 10.48 -10.63
CA PHE A 124 6.04 10.72 -10.78
C PHE A 124 6.63 11.69 -9.74
N VAL A 125 5.87 12.06 -8.73
CA VAL A 125 6.39 12.88 -7.63
C VAL A 125 7.57 12.15 -6.98
N LEU A 126 8.74 12.77 -7.01
CA LEU A 126 9.94 12.22 -6.38
C LEU A 126 9.69 12.04 -4.87
N PRO A 127 10.22 10.97 -4.25
CA PRO A 127 10.15 10.81 -2.81
C PRO A 127 10.61 12.07 -2.09
N THR A 128 9.69 12.70 -1.36
CA THR A 128 9.87 13.99 -0.71
C THR A 128 9.66 13.83 0.78
N VAL A 129 10.65 14.24 1.55
CA VAL A 129 10.66 14.19 3.01
C VAL A 129 10.23 15.54 3.56
N LEU A 130 9.21 15.56 4.40
CA LEU A 130 8.80 16.78 5.06
C LEU A 130 9.68 17.02 6.28
N LYS A 131 10.14 18.28 6.41
CA LYS A 131 11.03 18.73 7.46
C LYS A 131 10.39 19.82 8.33
N LYS A 132 10.68 19.73 9.61
CA LYS A 132 10.34 20.70 10.61
C LYS A 132 11.60 21.06 11.38
N ASP A 133 11.92 22.35 11.46
CA ASP A 133 13.16 22.84 12.09
C ASP A 133 14.42 22.15 11.51
N GLY A 134 14.45 21.91 10.20
CA GLY A 134 15.57 21.32 9.48
C GLY A 134 15.73 19.79 9.67
N LYS A 135 14.82 19.14 10.38
CA LYS A 135 14.84 17.69 10.60
C LYS A 135 13.60 17.03 9.97
N PRO A 136 13.71 15.76 9.51
CA PRO A 136 12.54 15.03 9.08
C PRO A 136 11.45 15.03 10.16
N VAL A 137 10.20 15.22 9.75
CA VAL A 137 9.03 15.11 10.66
C VAL A 137 9.04 13.76 11.34
N ALA A 138 9.23 12.69 10.59
CA ALA A 138 9.48 11.36 11.11
C ALA A 138 10.13 10.47 10.04
N THR A 139 10.90 9.48 10.53
CA THR A 139 11.36 8.34 9.74
C THR A 139 11.03 7.05 10.49
N ILE A 140 10.84 5.96 9.77
CA ILE A 140 10.55 4.65 10.34
C ILE A 140 11.82 4.10 11.00
N GLN A 141 11.74 3.79 12.29
CA GLN A 141 12.85 3.35 13.13
C GLN A 141 12.56 2.01 13.80
N ASP A 142 13.60 1.40 14.35
CA ASP A 142 13.44 0.18 15.16
C ASP A 142 12.37 0.35 16.25
N LYS A 143 11.55 -0.68 16.45
CA LYS A 143 10.44 -0.73 17.40
C LYS A 143 9.22 0.15 17.05
N ASP A 144 9.20 0.73 15.87
CA ASP A 144 8.01 1.38 15.38
C ASP A 144 7.00 0.36 14.80
N SER A 145 5.77 0.80 14.67
CA SER A 145 4.71 0.05 14.01
C SER A 145 4.40 0.67 12.66
N VAL A 146 4.23 -0.16 11.66
CA VAL A 146 3.86 0.25 10.30
C VAL A 146 2.57 -0.45 9.90
N ILE A 147 1.61 0.31 9.38
CA ILE A 147 0.42 -0.24 8.71
C ILE A 147 0.46 0.22 7.26
N PHE A 148 0.57 -0.73 6.35
CA PHE A 148 0.42 -0.49 4.92
C PHE A 148 -1.05 -0.74 4.54
N PHE A 149 -1.79 0.33 4.25
CA PHE A 149 -3.24 0.27 4.10
C PHE A 149 -3.75 -0.02 2.68
N ASN A 150 -2.87 -0.34 1.74
CA ASN A 150 -3.28 -0.88 0.45
C ASN A 150 -3.91 -2.26 0.63
N PHE A 151 -5.02 -2.53 -0.06
CA PHE A 151 -5.69 -3.82 -0.03
C PHE A 151 -5.40 -4.68 -1.27
N ARG A 152 -4.87 -4.11 -2.36
CA ARG A 152 -4.46 -4.84 -3.55
C ARG A 152 -2.97 -5.22 -3.45
N PRO A 153 -2.63 -6.52 -3.62
CA PRO A 153 -1.29 -7.04 -3.33
C PRO A 153 -0.19 -6.63 -4.31
N ASP A 154 -0.47 -6.62 -5.61
CA ASP A 154 0.52 -6.67 -6.68
C ASP A 154 1.59 -5.57 -6.62
N ARG A 155 1.21 -4.35 -6.24
CA ARG A 155 2.13 -3.21 -6.09
C ARG A 155 2.55 -2.91 -4.66
N ALA A 156 2.15 -3.75 -3.71
CA ALA A 156 2.54 -3.62 -2.31
C ALA A 156 3.68 -4.57 -1.91
N ARG A 157 3.93 -5.61 -2.71
CA ARG A 157 4.90 -6.67 -2.39
C ARG A 157 6.32 -6.15 -2.26
N GLU A 158 6.81 -5.39 -3.24
CA GLU A 158 8.23 -5.03 -3.32
C GLU A 158 8.67 -4.19 -2.13
N ILE A 159 7.98 -3.09 -1.82
CA ILE A 159 8.35 -2.27 -0.66
C ILE A 159 8.15 -3.02 0.66
N THR A 160 7.17 -3.91 0.75
CA THR A 160 6.98 -4.77 1.92
C THR A 160 8.18 -5.71 2.10
N ARG A 161 8.71 -6.30 1.03
CA ARG A 161 9.94 -7.11 1.08
C ARG A 161 11.12 -6.31 1.61
N CYS A 162 11.26 -5.03 1.23
CA CYS A 162 12.32 -4.16 1.74
C CYS A 162 12.30 -4.03 3.26
N PHE A 163 11.13 -4.06 3.89
CA PHE A 163 10.99 -3.97 5.35
C PHE A 163 11.03 -5.32 6.05
N CYS A 164 10.55 -6.37 5.44
CA CYS A 164 10.21 -7.61 6.12
C CYS A 164 11.18 -8.77 5.88
N GLU A 165 11.86 -8.83 4.73
CA GLU A 165 12.81 -9.92 4.45
C GLU A 165 14.10 -9.76 5.26
N ASP A 166 14.57 -10.85 5.85
CA ASP A 166 15.86 -10.87 6.55
C ASP A 166 17.03 -10.78 5.55
N GLU A 167 16.96 -11.57 4.47
CA GLU A 167 17.92 -11.57 3.37
C GLU A 167 17.31 -10.87 2.15
N PHE A 168 17.40 -9.54 2.13
CA PHE A 168 16.91 -8.73 1.02
C PHE A 168 18.04 -8.40 0.04
N THR A 169 17.82 -8.62 -1.24
CA THR A 169 18.84 -8.50 -2.29
C THR A 169 18.57 -7.43 -3.34
N GLY A 170 17.47 -6.69 -3.24
CA GLY A 170 17.07 -5.70 -4.23
C GLY A 170 18.00 -4.48 -4.30
N PHE A 171 18.49 -4.02 -3.16
CA PHE A 171 19.50 -2.97 -3.00
C PHE A 171 20.21 -3.15 -1.65
N GLU A 172 21.29 -2.40 -1.43
CA GLU A 172 22.04 -2.47 -0.17
C GLU A 172 21.25 -1.83 0.97
N ARG A 173 20.98 -2.62 1.99
CA ARG A 173 20.28 -2.23 3.21
C ARG A 173 21.15 -2.54 4.42
N GLU A 174 21.41 -1.56 5.29
CA GLU A 174 22.27 -1.72 6.45
C GLU A 174 21.81 -2.86 7.37
N LYS A 175 20.51 -2.92 7.62
CA LYS A 175 19.86 -3.99 8.42
C LYS A 175 18.36 -4.00 8.15
N ARG A 176 17.71 -5.10 8.50
CA ARG A 176 16.26 -5.11 8.66
C ARG A 176 15.89 -4.36 9.94
N LEU A 177 14.96 -3.42 9.84
CA LEU A 177 14.39 -2.76 11.02
C LEU A 177 13.49 -3.74 11.78
N ASP A 178 13.57 -3.72 13.10
CA ASP A 178 12.71 -4.50 13.98
C ASP A 178 11.36 -3.77 14.16
N LEU A 179 10.41 -4.11 13.33
CA LEU A 179 9.11 -3.42 13.23
C LEU A 179 7.95 -4.35 13.58
N THR A 180 6.87 -3.77 14.09
CA THR A 180 5.56 -4.40 13.98
C THR A 180 4.95 -3.99 12.64
N TYR A 181 5.13 -4.83 11.61
CA TYR A 181 4.68 -4.53 10.26
C TYR A 181 3.35 -5.21 9.94
N VAL A 182 2.35 -4.43 9.56
CA VAL A 182 0.99 -4.91 9.29
C VAL A 182 0.61 -4.57 7.85
N CYS A 183 0.32 -5.59 7.07
CA CYS A 183 -0.30 -5.48 5.75
C CYS A 183 -1.82 -5.47 5.91
N PHE A 184 -2.53 -4.62 5.18
CA PHE A 184 -4.00 -4.67 5.21
C PHE A 184 -4.54 -6.02 4.78
N THR A 185 -4.01 -6.55 3.69
CA THR A 185 -4.36 -7.87 3.17
C THR A 185 -3.11 -8.72 3.03
N GLU A 186 -3.27 -10.00 2.72
CA GLU A 186 -2.13 -10.88 2.40
C GLU A 186 -1.54 -10.48 1.05
N TYR A 187 -0.36 -9.86 1.06
CA TYR A 187 0.32 -9.46 -0.17
C TYR A 187 1.07 -10.61 -0.83
N ASP A 188 1.71 -11.45 -0.02
CA ASP A 188 2.42 -12.64 -0.45
C ASP A 188 2.75 -13.48 0.80
N GLU A 189 2.35 -14.74 0.79
CA GLU A 189 2.55 -15.66 1.92
C GLU A 189 4.03 -15.91 2.21
N THR A 190 4.90 -15.76 1.21
CA THR A 190 6.35 -15.98 1.35
C THR A 190 7.07 -14.85 2.07
N ILE A 191 6.45 -13.68 2.24
CA ILE A 191 7.08 -12.55 2.94
C ILE A 191 7.04 -12.82 4.46
N PRO A 192 8.20 -12.89 5.13
CA PRO A 192 8.27 -13.11 6.57
C PRO A 192 8.00 -11.82 7.38
N ASN A 193 8.03 -11.94 8.70
CA ASN A 193 8.07 -10.80 9.64
C ASN A 193 6.94 -9.76 9.46
N LYS A 194 5.77 -10.20 9.00
CA LYS A 194 4.59 -9.37 8.84
C LYS A 194 3.38 -9.98 9.55
N SER A 195 2.40 -9.13 9.81
CA SER A 195 1.04 -9.53 10.19
C SER A 195 0.06 -9.07 9.11
N VAL A 196 -1.11 -9.69 9.06
CA VAL A 196 -2.18 -9.36 8.12
C VAL A 196 -3.42 -8.95 8.90
N ALA A 197 -3.94 -7.75 8.63
CA ALA A 197 -5.10 -7.20 9.33
C ALA A 197 -6.40 -7.88 8.87
N PHE A 198 -6.60 -7.99 7.56
CA PHE A 198 -7.78 -8.58 6.94
C PHE A 198 -7.36 -9.83 6.16
N LYS A 199 -7.56 -10.97 6.75
CA LYS A 199 -7.29 -12.25 6.09
C LYS A 199 -8.27 -12.45 4.94
N LYS A 200 -7.83 -13.17 3.91
CA LYS A 200 -8.69 -13.58 2.81
C LYS A 200 -9.83 -14.43 3.40
N GLU A 201 -11.05 -13.98 3.17
CA GLU A 201 -12.22 -14.81 3.47
C GLU A 201 -12.32 -15.94 2.42
N GLU A 202 -12.55 -17.14 2.87
CA GLU A 202 -12.86 -18.25 1.98
C GLU A 202 -14.27 -18.02 1.41
N ILE A 203 -14.32 -17.87 0.09
CA ILE A 203 -15.62 -17.80 -0.61
C ILE A 203 -16.14 -19.22 -0.71
N THR A 204 -17.18 -19.54 0.05
CA THR A 204 -17.85 -20.82 0.02
C THR A 204 -19.17 -20.75 -0.76
N ASN A 205 -19.68 -21.88 -1.16
CA ASN A 205 -20.91 -22.01 -1.94
C ASN A 205 -20.83 -21.24 -3.28
N THR A 206 -19.67 -21.35 -3.92
CA THR A 206 -19.49 -20.85 -5.28
C THR A 206 -20.41 -21.58 -6.25
N PHE A 207 -20.65 -21.00 -7.43
CA PHE A 207 -21.50 -21.66 -8.44
C PHE A 207 -20.97 -23.05 -8.81
N GLY A 208 -19.65 -23.22 -8.91
CA GLY A 208 -19.02 -24.52 -9.17
C GLY A 208 -19.28 -25.54 -8.07
N GLU A 209 -19.18 -25.15 -6.80
CA GLU A 209 -19.51 -26.00 -5.66
C GLU A 209 -21.00 -26.34 -5.60
N TYR A 210 -21.87 -25.39 -5.90
CA TYR A 210 -23.32 -25.63 -5.96
C TYR A 210 -23.66 -26.68 -7.01
N LEU A 211 -23.12 -26.58 -8.23
CA LEU A 211 -23.32 -27.56 -9.29
C LEU A 211 -22.78 -28.97 -8.87
N ALA A 212 -21.59 -28.99 -8.29
CA ALA A 212 -20.99 -30.23 -7.78
C ALA A 212 -21.85 -30.92 -6.70
N ALA A 213 -22.41 -30.14 -5.77
CA ALA A 213 -23.30 -30.65 -4.72
C ALA A 213 -24.59 -31.26 -5.29
N HIS A 214 -25.03 -30.77 -6.45
CA HIS A 214 -26.22 -31.31 -7.17
C HIS A 214 -25.85 -32.37 -8.21
N ASN A 215 -24.61 -32.89 -8.20
CA ASN A 215 -24.10 -33.87 -9.17
C ASN A 215 -24.26 -33.47 -10.65
N MET A 216 -24.15 -32.18 -10.89
CA MET A 216 -24.17 -31.62 -12.25
C MET A 216 -22.73 -31.51 -12.78
N THR A 217 -22.57 -31.63 -14.08
CA THR A 217 -21.29 -31.40 -14.78
C THR A 217 -21.21 -29.97 -15.31
N GLN A 218 -20.01 -29.45 -15.44
CA GLN A 218 -19.74 -28.10 -15.90
C GLN A 218 -18.44 -28.06 -16.71
N ALA A 219 -18.35 -27.20 -17.71
CA ALA A 219 -17.15 -26.96 -18.48
C ALA A 219 -16.70 -25.51 -18.35
N ARG A 220 -15.39 -25.30 -18.23
CA ARG A 220 -14.72 -23.98 -18.17
C ARG A 220 -13.97 -23.76 -19.46
N ILE A 221 -14.46 -22.87 -20.31
CA ILE A 221 -13.91 -22.64 -21.63
C ILE A 221 -13.58 -21.15 -21.76
N ALA A 222 -12.31 -20.87 -22.05
CA ALA A 222 -11.83 -19.53 -22.35
C ALA A 222 -10.55 -19.57 -23.16
N GLU A 223 -10.21 -18.44 -23.78
CA GLU A 223 -8.89 -18.24 -24.36
C GLU A 223 -7.84 -18.11 -23.24
N THR A 224 -6.55 -18.26 -23.56
CA THR A 224 -5.45 -18.40 -22.60
C THR A 224 -5.39 -17.27 -21.56
N GLU A 225 -5.58 -16.02 -21.97
CA GLU A 225 -5.51 -14.88 -21.04
C GLU A 225 -6.69 -14.84 -20.05
N LYS A 226 -7.80 -15.47 -20.40
CA LYS A 226 -9.02 -15.54 -19.57
C LYS A 226 -9.19 -16.87 -18.86
N TYR A 227 -8.30 -17.82 -19.06
CA TYR A 227 -8.39 -19.14 -18.44
C TYR A 227 -8.45 -19.05 -16.91
N ALA A 228 -7.56 -18.30 -16.29
CA ALA A 228 -7.60 -18.11 -14.84
C ALA A 228 -8.88 -17.43 -14.34
N HIS A 229 -9.52 -16.59 -15.15
CA HIS A 229 -10.76 -15.93 -14.76
C HIS A 229 -11.93 -16.92 -14.65
N VAL A 230 -12.04 -17.86 -15.57
CA VAL A 230 -13.12 -18.87 -15.58
C VAL A 230 -12.82 -20.10 -14.72
N THR A 231 -11.59 -20.24 -14.21
CA THR A 231 -11.16 -21.34 -13.33
C THR A 231 -10.90 -20.83 -11.92
N PHE A 232 -9.68 -20.42 -11.62
CA PHE A 232 -9.23 -19.99 -10.30
C PHE A 232 -10.10 -18.89 -9.68
N PHE A 233 -10.29 -17.77 -10.39
CA PHE A 233 -11.06 -16.64 -9.83
C PHE A 233 -12.55 -16.99 -9.71
N PHE A 234 -13.10 -17.69 -10.67
CA PHE A 234 -14.52 -18.10 -10.63
C PHE A 234 -14.80 -19.11 -9.52
N ASN A 235 -13.80 -19.89 -9.13
CA ASN A 235 -13.85 -20.81 -8.00
C ASN A 235 -13.44 -20.16 -6.65
N GLY A 236 -13.54 -18.84 -6.54
CA GLY A 236 -13.24 -18.13 -5.30
C GLY A 236 -11.77 -18.11 -4.91
N GLY A 237 -10.87 -18.31 -5.88
CA GLY A 237 -9.42 -18.35 -5.67
C GLY A 237 -8.91 -19.74 -5.25
N VAL A 238 -9.64 -20.79 -5.60
CA VAL A 238 -9.25 -22.20 -5.43
C VAL A 238 -8.84 -22.76 -6.79
N GLU A 239 -7.60 -23.28 -6.89
CA GLU A 239 -7.06 -23.84 -8.13
C GLU A 239 -7.68 -25.19 -8.47
N GLU A 240 -8.00 -25.99 -7.45
CA GLU A 240 -8.51 -27.35 -7.62
C GLU A 240 -9.91 -27.35 -8.25
N PRO A 241 -10.14 -28.15 -9.32
CA PRO A 241 -11.45 -28.23 -9.94
C PRO A 241 -12.51 -28.82 -9.00
N ASN A 242 -13.72 -28.32 -9.10
CA ASN A 242 -14.86 -28.93 -8.42
C ASN A 242 -15.20 -30.31 -9.02
N LYS A 243 -15.88 -31.15 -8.26
CA LYS A 243 -16.36 -32.44 -8.79
C LYS A 243 -17.25 -32.20 -10.02
N GLY A 244 -16.92 -32.86 -11.14
CA GLY A 244 -17.65 -32.70 -12.41
C GLY A 244 -17.32 -31.44 -13.19
N GLU A 245 -16.23 -30.75 -12.85
CA GLU A 245 -15.69 -29.60 -13.58
C GLU A 245 -14.61 -30.04 -14.56
N ASP A 246 -14.85 -29.76 -15.84
CA ASP A 246 -13.86 -29.90 -16.93
C ASP A 246 -13.27 -28.54 -17.30
N ARG A 247 -11.97 -28.52 -17.66
CA ARG A 247 -11.22 -27.32 -18.01
C ARG A 247 -10.52 -27.45 -19.36
#